data_7626dc9e7ede811353c6a1494da20566
#
_entry.id   7626dc9e7ede811353c6a1494da20566
#
_cell.length_a   1.000
_cell.length_b   1.000
_cell.length_c   1.000
_cell.angle_alpha   90.00
_cell.angle_beta   90.00
_cell.angle_gamma   90.00
#
_symmetry.space_group_name_H-M   'P 1'
#
loop_
_entity.id
_entity.type
_entity.pdbx_description
1 polymer ?
#
loop_
_entity_poly.entity_id
_entity_poly.type
_entity_poly.pdbx_seq_one_letter_code
_entity_poly.pdbx_strand_id
1 'polypeptide(L)'
;MKKMFKIKGDASFRKFYRKKDNFHTSVVVFAKKEKFKNLLVYDAVNKILNKSKILAPNLLNENYNKNYIEIQDFGDETIFKLLNKKKNKLNYFKKIINLLNQIQTIKYRKIKDFKDQTYILPKYDHKILIEEANLFCKWYAKKKLSKKNFTKFSREFYKVIKKLTLRLKLKNQIFVHRDFHVSNLMMTKNEIGVIDSQDALIGNKAYDLASLIDDVRFKTSKSLKNK
;
A
#
# COMPACT_ATOMS: atom_id res chain seq x y z
N MET A 1 -3.35 14.45 30.13
CA MET A 1 -2.02 13.93 29.73
C MET A 1 -2.12 13.25 28.35
N LYS A 2 -1.23 13.58 27.42
CA LYS A 2 -1.16 12.91 26.12
C LYS A 2 -0.49 11.53 26.30
N LYS A 3 -1.20 10.44 25.99
CA LYS A 3 -0.65 9.08 26.03
C LYS A 3 -0.31 8.61 24.64
N MET A 4 0.82 7.93 24.47
CA MET A 4 1.25 7.34 23.21
C MET A 4 1.38 5.82 23.35
N PHE A 5 0.76 5.09 22.41
CA PHE A 5 0.79 3.63 22.37
C PHE A 5 1.35 3.16 21.03
N LYS A 6 2.31 2.24 21.05
CA LYS A 6 2.86 1.67 19.83
C LYS A 6 1.80 0.83 19.12
N ILE A 7 1.57 1.09 17.84
CA ILE A 7 0.75 0.26 16.95
C ILE A 7 1.66 -0.82 16.36
N LYS A 8 1.24 -2.07 16.41
CA LYS A 8 1.92 -3.15 15.68
C LYS A 8 1.76 -2.89 14.19
N GLY A 9 2.86 -2.61 13.49
CA GLY A 9 2.94 -2.56 12.03
C GLY A 9 3.58 -3.83 11.50
N ASP A 10 3.20 -4.24 10.30
CA ASP A 10 3.92 -5.26 9.54
C ASP A 10 5.30 -4.72 9.12
N ALA A 11 6.19 -5.58 8.67
CA ALA A 11 7.63 -5.39 8.39
C ALA A 11 8.03 -4.07 7.68
N SER A 12 7.73 -2.94 8.28
CA SER A 12 8.04 -1.59 7.79
C SER A 12 9.17 -0.96 8.62
N PHE A 13 10.03 -0.17 7.96
CA PHE A 13 11.01 0.67 8.68
C PHE A 13 10.35 1.87 9.39
N ARG A 14 9.07 2.13 9.10
CA ARG A 14 8.24 3.13 9.80
C ARG A 14 7.78 2.58 11.14
N LYS A 15 7.65 3.48 12.11
CA LYS A 15 7.07 3.17 13.42
C LYS A 15 5.79 3.97 13.58
N PHE A 16 4.74 3.31 14.01
CA PHE A 16 3.42 3.90 14.18
C PHE A 16 3.08 3.95 15.67
N TYR A 17 2.57 5.08 16.12
CA TYR A 17 2.11 5.28 17.49
C TYR A 17 0.75 5.94 17.47
N ARG A 18 -0.20 5.42 18.21
CA ARG A 18 -1.46 6.11 18.47
C ARG A 18 -1.24 7.10 19.60
N LYS A 19 -1.50 8.34 19.34
CA LYS A 19 -1.54 9.41 20.32
C LYS A 19 -2.98 9.63 20.71
N LYS A 20 -3.27 9.61 22.02
CA LYS A 20 -4.60 9.84 22.57
C LYS A 20 -4.54 11.03 23.52
N ASP A 21 -5.39 12.00 23.31
CA ASP A 21 -5.75 13.03 24.29
C ASP A 21 -7.18 12.81 24.78
N ASN A 22 -7.71 13.75 25.57
CA ASN A 22 -9.03 13.59 26.21
C ASN A 22 -10.19 13.51 25.19
N PHE A 23 -10.02 14.02 23.97
CA PHE A 23 -11.10 14.19 22.99
C PHE A 23 -10.81 13.54 21.63
N HIS A 24 -9.56 13.35 21.28
CA HIS A 24 -9.16 12.94 19.92
C HIS A 24 -8.07 11.88 19.93
N THR A 25 -8.06 11.08 18.87
CA THR A 25 -6.96 10.17 18.56
C THR A 25 -6.32 10.55 17.23
N SER A 26 -5.01 10.38 17.16
CA SER A 26 -4.23 10.55 15.94
C SER A 26 -3.15 9.48 15.85
N VAL A 27 -2.59 9.29 14.67
CA VAL A 27 -1.49 8.35 14.44
C VAL A 27 -0.23 9.14 14.13
N VAL A 28 0.82 8.93 14.92
CA VAL A 28 2.16 9.46 14.67
C VAL A 28 2.92 8.43 13.85
N VAL A 29 3.34 8.84 12.65
CA VAL A 29 4.19 8.06 11.74
C VAL A 29 5.60 8.57 11.83
N PHE A 30 6.49 7.77 12.36
CA PHE A 30 7.91 8.09 12.49
C PHE A 30 8.72 7.32 11.44
N ALA A 31 9.48 8.04 10.61
CA ALA A 31 10.37 7.46 9.61
C ALA A 31 11.54 8.40 9.33
N LYS A 32 12.76 7.84 9.13
CA LYS A 32 13.89 8.65 8.71
C LYS A 32 13.61 9.25 7.33
N LYS A 33 13.55 10.57 7.24
CA LYS A 33 13.24 11.31 6.00
C LYS A 33 14.23 11.06 4.86
N GLU A 34 15.50 10.85 5.21
CA GLU A 34 16.58 10.58 4.26
C GLU A 34 16.33 9.28 3.49
N LYS A 35 15.55 8.35 4.06
CA LYS A 35 15.22 7.08 3.44
C LYS A 35 14.02 7.26 2.52
N PHE A 36 14.28 7.69 1.28
CA PHE A 36 13.29 7.83 0.20
C PHE A 36 12.27 8.96 0.37
N LYS A 37 12.54 9.97 1.20
CA LYS A 37 11.58 11.07 1.49
C LYS A 37 10.19 10.53 1.87
N ASN A 38 10.14 9.42 2.59
CA ASN A 38 8.94 8.61 2.76
C ASN A 38 7.74 9.34 3.38
N LEU A 39 7.99 10.26 4.33
CA LEU A 39 6.90 11.04 4.94
C LEU A 39 6.28 12.05 3.97
N LEU A 40 7.07 12.62 3.06
CA LEU A 40 6.59 13.52 2.00
C LEU A 40 5.72 12.76 1.01
N VAL A 41 6.18 11.58 0.58
CA VAL A 41 5.43 10.70 -0.33
C VAL A 41 4.13 10.22 0.31
N TYR A 42 4.15 9.87 1.60
CA TYR A 42 2.96 9.44 2.33
C TYR A 42 1.87 10.54 2.31
N ASP A 43 2.23 11.78 2.64
CA ASP A 43 1.31 12.92 2.56
C ASP A 43 0.82 13.18 1.13
N ALA A 44 1.75 13.22 0.17
CA ALA A 44 1.42 13.51 -1.22
C ALA A 44 0.40 12.51 -1.80
N VAL A 45 0.60 11.20 -1.57
CA VAL A 45 -0.31 10.18 -2.07
C VAL A 45 -1.67 10.24 -1.37
N ASN A 46 -1.69 10.45 -0.04
CA ASN A 46 -2.96 10.64 0.67
C ASN A 46 -3.73 11.87 0.17
N LYS A 47 -3.05 12.98 -0.15
CA LYS A 47 -3.67 14.15 -0.77
C LYS A 47 -4.27 13.84 -2.16
N ILE A 48 -3.60 13.00 -2.98
CA ILE A 48 -4.16 12.55 -4.26
C ILE A 48 -5.46 11.78 -4.03
N LEU A 49 -5.47 10.83 -3.10
CA LEU A 49 -6.64 10.03 -2.75
C LEU A 49 -7.79 10.94 -2.29
N ASN A 50 -7.54 11.80 -1.30
CA ASN A 50 -8.56 12.70 -0.74
C ASN A 50 -9.12 13.69 -1.77
N LYS A 51 -8.27 14.27 -2.65
CA LYS A 51 -8.73 15.10 -3.78
C LYS A 51 -9.62 14.34 -4.76
N SER A 52 -9.44 13.03 -4.84
CA SER A 52 -10.23 12.14 -5.68
C SER A 52 -11.44 11.55 -4.94
N LYS A 53 -11.79 12.08 -3.76
CA LYS A 53 -12.90 11.61 -2.90
C LYS A 53 -12.73 10.17 -2.42
N ILE A 54 -11.50 9.70 -2.30
CA ILE A 54 -11.15 8.43 -1.67
C ILE A 54 -10.63 8.74 -0.27
N LEU A 55 -11.27 8.19 0.76
CA LEU A 55 -10.91 8.42 2.14
C LEU A 55 -9.52 7.87 2.44
N ALA A 56 -8.56 8.75 2.72
CA ALA A 56 -7.21 8.45 3.18
C ALA A 56 -6.86 9.35 4.36
N PRO A 57 -5.92 8.97 5.26
CA PRO A 57 -5.60 9.77 6.43
C PRO A 57 -5.13 11.17 6.07
N ASN A 58 -5.82 12.19 6.59
CA ASN A 58 -5.38 13.58 6.45
C ASN A 58 -4.16 13.84 7.33
N LEU A 59 -3.24 14.69 6.85
CA LEU A 59 -2.17 15.24 7.65
C LEU A 59 -2.76 16.22 8.67
N LEU A 60 -2.48 15.99 9.96
CA LEU A 60 -2.92 16.85 11.06
C LEU A 60 -1.79 17.76 11.54
N ASN A 61 -0.55 17.24 11.55
CA ASN A 61 0.63 17.98 11.97
C ASN A 61 1.90 17.35 11.36
N GLU A 62 2.97 18.14 11.24
CA GLU A 62 4.27 17.64 10.79
C GLU A 62 5.41 18.14 11.67
N ASN A 63 6.40 17.33 11.88
CA ASN A 63 7.70 17.72 12.35
C ASN A 63 8.78 16.96 11.59
N TYR A 64 8.97 17.39 10.35
CA TYR A 64 9.87 16.73 9.42
C TYR A 64 11.32 16.69 9.91
N ASN A 65 11.74 17.73 10.66
CA ASN A 65 13.08 17.76 11.24
C ASN A 65 13.30 16.67 12.30
N LYS A 66 12.24 16.29 13.03
CA LYS A 66 12.24 15.17 13.98
C LYS A 66 11.79 13.85 13.36
N ASN A 67 11.68 13.78 12.03
CA ASN A 67 11.34 12.58 11.26
C ASN A 67 9.94 11.99 11.55
N TYR A 68 8.93 12.81 11.83
CA TYR A 68 7.56 12.33 12.01
C TYR A 68 6.51 13.24 11.40
N ILE A 69 5.36 12.64 11.11
CA ILE A 69 4.11 13.31 10.81
C ILE A 69 3.02 12.77 11.74
N GLU A 70 1.98 13.55 11.95
CA GLU A 70 0.78 13.16 12.69
C GLU A 70 -0.39 13.18 11.70
N ILE A 71 -1.10 12.07 11.61
CA ILE A 71 -2.18 11.85 10.65
C ILE A 71 -3.47 11.43 11.35
N GLN A 72 -4.57 11.53 10.63
CA GLN A 72 -5.88 11.09 11.09
C GLN A 72 -5.86 9.61 11.46
N ASP A 73 -6.50 9.26 12.59
CA ASP A 73 -6.67 7.89 13.06
C ASP A 73 -8.01 7.33 12.59
N PHE A 74 -7.98 6.23 11.86
CA PHE A 74 -9.19 5.51 11.42
C PHE A 74 -9.63 4.42 12.40
N GLY A 75 -8.99 4.33 13.57
CA GLY A 75 -9.30 3.32 14.58
C GLY A 75 -8.61 1.97 14.34
N ASP A 76 -9.25 0.89 14.81
CA ASP A 76 -8.65 -0.44 14.83
C ASP A 76 -9.36 -1.46 13.93
N GLU A 77 -10.45 -1.06 13.27
CA GLU A 77 -11.31 -1.99 12.54
C GLU A 77 -10.91 -2.08 11.07
N THR A 78 -10.02 -3.02 10.77
CA THR A 78 -9.67 -3.34 9.37
C THR A 78 -10.76 -4.21 8.73
N ILE A 79 -10.90 -4.12 7.41
CA ILE A 79 -11.76 -5.03 6.65
C ILE A 79 -11.34 -6.49 6.87
N PHE A 80 -10.04 -6.77 7.02
CA PHE A 80 -9.55 -8.10 7.40
C PHE A 80 -10.22 -8.64 8.67
N LYS A 81 -10.26 -7.82 9.75
CA LYS A 81 -10.91 -8.21 11.02
C LYS A 81 -12.40 -8.47 10.83
N LEU A 82 -13.08 -7.63 10.05
CA LEU A 82 -14.52 -7.78 9.76
C LEU A 82 -14.80 -9.06 8.98
N LEU A 83 -14.05 -9.32 7.92
CA LEU A 83 -14.25 -10.51 7.09
C LEU A 83 -14.00 -11.82 7.85
N ASN A 84 -13.13 -11.81 8.86
CA ASN A 84 -12.94 -12.98 9.73
C ASN A 84 -14.09 -13.20 10.71
N LYS A 85 -14.83 -12.14 11.08
CA LYS A 85 -15.95 -12.21 12.03
C LYS A 85 -17.31 -12.42 11.34
N LYS A 86 -17.48 -12.01 10.07
CA LYS A 86 -18.78 -11.97 9.39
C LYS A 86 -19.00 -13.17 8.48
N LYS A 87 -20.25 -13.70 8.47
CA LYS A 87 -20.66 -14.80 7.57
C LYS A 87 -20.85 -14.31 6.12
N ASN A 88 -21.49 -13.14 5.91
CA ASN A 88 -21.70 -12.58 4.57
C ASN A 88 -20.55 -11.71 4.11
N LYS A 89 -19.55 -12.32 3.50
CA LYS A 89 -18.36 -11.64 2.97
C LYS A 89 -18.61 -10.91 1.65
N LEU A 90 -19.58 -11.39 0.87
CA LEU A 90 -19.83 -10.87 -0.49
C LEU A 90 -20.17 -9.39 -0.51
N ASN A 91 -20.97 -8.92 0.44
CA ASN A 91 -21.35 -7.51 0.52
C ASN A 91 -20.13 -6.58 0.77
N TYR A 92 -19.17 -7.03 1.59
CA TYR A 92 -17.92 -6.29 1.79
C TYR A 92 -17.08 -6.26 0.53
N PHE A 93 -16.93 -7.40 -0.17
CA PHE A 93 -16.20 -7.44 -1.44
C PHE A 93 -16.83 -6.54 -2.50
N LYS A 94 -18.16 -6.48 -2.61
CA LYS A 94 -18.82 -5.52 -3.51
C LYS A 94 -18.44 -4.07 -3.18
N LYS A 95 -18.43 -3.67 -1.91
CA LYS A 95 -17.99 -2.33 -1.49
C LYS A 95 -16.52 -2.08 -1.81
N ILE A 96 -15.65 -3.07 -1.60
CA ILE A 96 -14.21 -2.97 -1.90
C ILE A 96 -13.97 -2.84 -3.41
N ILE A 97 -14.67 -3.62 -4.24
CA ILE A 97 -14.57 -3.51 -5.70
C ILE A 97 -15.07 -2.15 -6.20
N ASN A 98 -16.16 -1.62 -5.63
CA ASN A 98 -16.62 -0.26 -5.95
C ASN A 98 -15.55 0.78 -5.58
N LEU A 99 -14.92 0.66 -4.41
CA LEU A 99 -13.80 1.51 -4.02
C LEU A 99 -12.62 1.40 -4.98
N LEU A 100 -12.24 0.16 -5.37
CA LEU A 100 -11.18 -0.07 -6.34
C LEU A 100 -11.49 0.59 -7.68
N ASN A 101 -12.72 0.46 -8.16
CA ASN A 101 -13.16 1.12 -9.39
C ASN A 101 -13.02 2.65 -9.29
N GLN A 102 -13.41 3.26 -8.16
CA GLN A 102 -13.20 4.69 -7.92
C GLN A 102 -11.72 5.07 -7.92
N ILE A 103 -10.86 4.32 -7.24
CA ILE A 103 -9.41 4.52 -7.23
C ILE A 103 -8.85 4.48 -8.66
N GLN A 104 -9.33 3.58 -9.50
CA GLN A 104 -8.89 3.45 -10.89
C GLN A 104 -9.29 4.64 -11.78
N THR A 105 -10.26 5.47 -11.36
CA THR A 105 -10.63 6.71 -12.09
C THR A 105 -9.75 7.91 -11.73
N ILE A 106 -8.84 7.81 -10.78
CA ILE A 106 -7.97 8.91 -10.34
C ILE A 106 -7.13 9.43 -11.51
N LYS A 107 -7.29 10.72 -11.82
CA LYS A 107 -6.56 11.40 -12.90
C LYS A 107 -5.35 12.20 -12.42
N TYR A 108 -5.28 12.50 -11.14
CA TYR A 108 -4.14 13.25 -10.58
C TYR A 108 -2.85 12.44 -10.70
N ARG A 109 -1.81 13.07 -11.27
CA ARG A 109 -0.48 12.46 -11.49
C ARG A 109 0.61 13.18 -10.73
N LYS A 110 0.33 14.40 -10.28
CA LYS A 110 1.24 15.26 -9.51
C LYS A 110 0.48 16.03 -8.45
N ILE A 111 1.15 16.32 -7.33
CA ILE A 111 0.61 17.11 -6.23
C ILE A 111 1.76 17.74 -5.43
N LYS A 112 1.49 18.79 -4.70
CA LYS A 112 2.45 19.34 -3.72
C LYS A 112 2.34 18.59 -2.38
N ASP A 113 3.48 18.16 -1.84
CA ASP A 113 3.58 17.63 -0.49
C ASP A 113 3.51 18.77 0.56
N PHE A 114 3.68 18.46 1.86
CA PHE A 114 3.63 19.47 2.92
C PHE A 114 4.86 20.39 3.00
N LYS A 115 5.87 20.19 2.16
CA LYS A 115 7.01 21.08 1.95
C LYS A 115 6.93 21.83 0.63
N ASP A 116 5.74 21.89 0.02
CA ASP A 116 5.49 22.52 -1.29
C ASP A 116 6.33 21.95 -2.44
N GLN A 117 6.97 20.79 -2.26
CA GLN A 117 7.68 20.11 -3.33
C GLN A 117 6.69 19.34 -4.19
N THR A 118 6.86 19.43 -5.51
CA THR A 118 6.00 18.66 -6.42
C THR A 118 6.38 17.19 -6.40
N TYR A 119 5.47 16.35 -5.92
CA TYR A 119 5.54 14.91 -6.05
C TYR A 119 4.84 14.46 -7.33
N ILE A 120 5.50 13.59 -8.10
CA ILE A 120 4.96 12.98 -9.32
C ILE A 120 4.87 11.47 -9.08
N LEU A 121 3.67 10.90 -9.31
CA LEU A 121 3.48 9.45 -9.22
C LEU A 121 4.39 8.72 -10.21
N PRO A 122 5.22 7.79 -9.76
CA PRO A 122 6.07 7.01 -10.65
C PRO A 122 5.23 6.11 -11.56
N LYS A 123 5.81 5.67 -12.67
CA LYS A 123 5.20 4.66 -13.55
C LYS A 123 5.80 3.29 -13.28
N TYR A 124 4.96 2.28 -13.33
CA TYR A 124 5.36 0.89 -13.27
C TYR A 124 6.03 0.50 -14.59
N ASP A 125 7.33 0.38 -14.56
CA ASP A 125 8.13 0.02 -15.72
C ASP A 125 8.77 -1.38 -15.60
N HIS A 126 9.47 -1.82 -16.63
CA HIS A 126 10.15 -3.12 -16.63
C HIS A 126 11.21 -3.25 -15.53
N LYS A 127 11.84 -2.13 -15.13
CA LYS A 127 12.85 -2.12 -14.08
C LYS A 127 12.23 -2.46 -12.74
N ILE A 128 11.13 -1.81 -12.39
CA ILE A 128 10.37 -2.06 -11.15
C ILE A 128 9.88 -3.51 -11.12
N LEU A 129 9.32 -4.02 -12.23
CA LEU A 129 8.88 -5.42 -12.34
C LEU A 129 10.01 -6.42 -12.06
N ILE A 130 11.18 -6.19 -12.65
CA ILE A 130 12.35 -7.04 -12.45
C ILE A 130 12.86 -6.94 -11.00
N GLU A 131 12.87 -5.74 -10.42
CA GLU A 131 13.28 -5.52 -9.02
C GLU A 131 12.36 -6.25 -8.05
N GLU A 132 11.05 -6.19 -8.24
CA GLU A 132 10.07 -6.93 -7.44
C GLU A 132 10.24 -8.45 -7.58
N ALA A 133 10.34 -8.96 -8.79
CA ALA A 133 10.57 -10.38 -9.01
C ALA A 133 11.88 -10.87 -8.35
N ASN A 134 12.92 -10.03 -8.37
CA ASN A 134 14.21 -10.34 -7.72
C ASN A 134 14.12 -10.41 -6.18
N LEU A 135 13.06 -9.92 -5.54
CA LEU A 135 12.84 -10.12 -4.11
C LEU A 135 12.75 -11.61 -3.77
N PHE A 136 12.19 -12.44 -4.66
CA PHE A 136 12.20 -13.89 -4.51
C PHE A 136 13.62 -14.44 -4.38
N CYS A 137 14.56 -14.01 -5.24
CA CYS A 137 15.96 -14.41 -5.13
C CYS A 137 16.58 -13.92 -3.82
N LYS A 138 16.38 -12.65 -3.45
CA LYS A 138 16.99 -12.02 -2.27
C LYS A 138 16.51 -12.64 -0.96
N TRP A 139 15.23 -12.91 -0.84
CA TRP A 139 14.61 -13.30 0.42
C TRP A 139 14.39 -14.80 0.58
N TYR A 140 14.10 -15.51 -0.51
CA TYR A 140 13.80 -16.94 -0.48
C TYR A 140 14.95 -17.80 -1.01
N ALA A 141 15.31 -17.66 -2.30
CA ALA A 141 16.26 -18.55 -2.94
C ALA A 141 17.65 -18.50 -2.26
N LYS A 142 18.11 -17.31 -1.87
CA LYS A 142 19.39 -17.12 -1.14
C LYS A 142 19.45 -17.90 0.17
N LYS A 143 18.31 -18.11 0.85
CA LYS A 143 18.24 -18.85 2.13
C LYS A 143 18.14 -20.37 1.93
N LYS A 144 17.74 -20.82 0.73
CA LYS A 144 17.47 -22.24 0.44
C LYS A 144 18.55 -22.91 -0.40
N LEU A 145 19.37 -22.16 -1.11
CA LEU A 145 20.36 -22.68 -2.03
C LEU A 145 21.79 -22.44 -1.52
N SER A 146 22.71 -23.36 -1.85
CA SER A 146 24.15 -23.13 -1.65
C SER A 146 24.63 -21.93 -2.48
N LYS A 147 25.73 -21.29 -2.10
CA LYS A 147 26.27 -20.11 -2.80
C LYS A 147 26.44 -20.34 -4.31
N LYS A 148 26.99 -21.52 -4.71
CA LYS A 148 27.18 -21.90 -6.12
C LYS A 148 25.85 -22.01 -6.86
N ASN A 149 24.88 -22.73 -6.29
CA ASN A 149 23.56 -22.93 -6.89
C ASN A 149 22.75 -21.65 -6.92
N PHE A 150 22.85 -20.80 -5.90
CA PHE A 150 22.20 -19.49 -5.87
C PHE A 150 22.67 -18.58 -7.00
N THR A 151 23.98 -18.52 -7.26
CA THR A 151 24.54 -17.68 -8.34
C THR A 151 24.01 -18.13 -9.71
N LYS A 152 24.02 -19.46 -9.97
CA LYS A 152 23.48 -20.02 -11.21
C LYS A 152 21.99 -19.73 -11.32
N PHE A 153 21.21 -20.06 -10.28
CA PHE A 153 19.77 -19.86 -10.25
C PHE A 153 19.38 -18.39 -10.48
N SER A 154 20.00 -17.44 -9.76
CA SER A 154 19.69 -16.02 -9.88
C SER A 154 19.93 -15.49 -11.29
N ARG A 155 20.98 -15.94 -11.96
CA ARG A 155 21.25 -15.55 -13.35
C ARG A 155 20.19 -16.07 -14.31
N GLU A 156 19.80 -17.34 -14.19
CA GLU A 156 18.76 -17.93 -15.04
C GLU A 156 17.38 -17.32 -14.74
N PHE A 157 17.05 -17.15 -13.47
CA PHE A 157 15.82 -16.49 -13.04
C PHE A 157 15.70 -15.08 -13.63
N TYR A 158 16.78 -14.27 -13.56
CA TYR A 158 16.81 -12.93 -14.15
C TYR A 158 16.52 -12.95 -15.66
N LYS A 159 17.14 -13.88 -16.42
CA LYS A 159 16.90 -14.03 -17.85
C LYS A 159 15.43 -14.35 -18.16
N VAL A 160 14.85 -15.27 -17.41
CA VAL A 160 13.44 -15.68 -17.58
C VAL A 160 12.51 -14.51 -17.28
N ILE A 161 12.69 -13.83 -16.14
CA ILE A 161 11.87 -12.69 -15.72
C ILE A 161 11.99 -11.54 -16.72
N LYS A 162 13.22 -11.21 -17.18
CA LYS A 162 13.42 -10.19 -18.20
C LYS A 162 12.66 -10.52 -19.50
N LYS A 163 12.73 -11.78 -19.96
CA LYS A 163 11.98 -12.23 -21.16
C LYS A 163 10.47 -12.14 -20.97
N LEU A 164 9.97 -12.54 -19.79
CA LEU A 164 8.55 -12.44 -19.45
C LEU A 164 8.07 -10.99 -19.41
N THR A 165 8.77 -10.13 -18.68
CA THR A 165 8.37 -8.72 -18.53
C THR A 165 8.36 -7.96 -19.85
N LEU A 166 9.31 -8.26 -20.77
CA LEU A 166 9.33 -7.66 -22.13
C LEU A 166 8.14 -8.10 -22.99
N ARG A 167 7.59 -9.30 -22.74
CA ARG A 167 6.40 -9.79 -23.46
C ARG A 167 5.08 -9.24 -22.90
N LEU A 168 5.09 -8.72 -21.69
CA LEU A 168 3.91 -8.14 -21.07
C LEU A 168 3.59 -6.79 -21.73
N LYS A 169 2.58 -6.75 -22.61
CA LYS A 169 2.03 -5.52 -23.17
C LYS A 169 1.13 -4.81 -22.18
N LEU A 170 1.71 -4.36 -21.04
CA LEU A 170 0.95 -3.72 -19.98
C LEU A 170 0.58 -2.29 -20.35
N LYS A 171 -0.72 -1.98 -20.36
CA LYS A 171 -1.20 -0.60 -20.41
C LYS A 171 -1.15 -0.03 -18.97
N ASN A 172 -0.06 0.64 -18.61
CA ASN A 172 0.13 1.28 -17.31
C ASN A 172 -0.42 2.71 -17.36
N GLN A 173 -1.70 2.89 -17.04
CA GLN A 173 -2.41 4.16 -17.23
C GLN A 173 -3.22 4.59 -16.02
N ILE A 174 -3.41 3.72 -15.02
CA ILE A 174 -4.27 3.97 -13.87
C ILE A 174 -3.46 4.09 -12.60
N PHE A 175 -4.05 4.78 -11.61
CA PHE A 175 -3.55 4.75 -10.25
C PHE A 175 -3.62 3.31 -9.71
N VAL A 176 -2.52 2.83 -9.15
CA VAL A 176 -2.38 1.53 -8.49
C VAL A 176 -1.83 1.76 -7.09
N HIS A 177 -2.50 1.22 -6.10
CA HIS A 177 -2.12 1.34 -4.68
C HIS A 177 -0.89 0.47 -4.36
N ARG A 178 -0.73 -0.65 -5.03
CA ARG A 178 0.27 -1.74 -4.88
C ARG A 178 0.04 -2.67 -3.69
N ASP A 179 -0.46 -2.14 -2.58
CA ASP A 179 -0.78 -2.92 -1.38
C ASP A 179 -2.29 -2.89 -1.08
N PHE A 180 -3.13 -3.01 -2.15
CA PHE A 180 -4.58 -3.00 -2.04
C PHE A 180 -5.10 -4.35 -1.57
N HIS A 181 -5.06 -4.58 -0.28
CA HIS A 181 -5.57 -5.79 0.37
C HIS A 181 -6.35 -5.46 1.63
N VAL A 182 -7.15 -6.41 2.09
CA VAL A 182 -8.14 -6.20 3.17
C VAL A 182 -7.56 -5.72 4.50
N SER A 183 -6.25 -5.90 4.76
CA SER A 183 -5.60 -5.38 5.97
C SER A 183 -5.26 -3.89 5.89
N ASN A 184 -5.17 -3.32 4.67
CA ASN A 184 -4.92 -1.90 4.42
C ASN A 184 -6.20 -1.10 4.13
N LEU A 185 -7.35 -1.74 4.34
CA LEU A 185 -8.67 -1.12 4.23
C LEU A 185 -9.30 -1.02 5.62
N MET A 186 -9.63 0.21 6.03
CA MET A 186 -10.16 0.52 7.35
C MET A 186 -11.66 0.78 7.27
N MET A 187 -12.46 0.13 8.11
CA MET A 187 -13.87 0.48 8.25
C MET A 187 -13.99 1.69 9.17
N THR A 188 -14.41 2.80 8.62
CA THR A 188 -14.82 3.96 9.40
C THR A 188 -16.34 3.90 9.66
N LYS A 189 -16.91 4.92 10.30
CA LYS A 189 -18.35 4.93 10.61
C LYS A 189 -19.22 4.72 9.37
N ASN A 190 -18.88 5.32 8.23
CA ASN A 190 -19.74 5.38 7.05
C ASN A 190 -19.10 4.79 5.76
N GLU A 191 -17.79 4.69 5.68
CA GLU A 191 -17.09 4.33 4.44
C GLU A 191 -15.79 3.57 4.70
N ILE A 192 -15.18 3.05 3.63
CA ILE A 192 -13.89 2.35 3.70
C ILE A 192 -12.78 3.34 3.41
N GLY A 193 -11.89 3.54 4.40
CA GLY A 193 -10.66 4.30 4.25
C GLY A 193 -9.49 3.42 3.78
N VAL A 194 -8.57 4.03 3.03
CA VAL A 194 -7.38 3.37 2.49
C VAL A 194 -6.14 3.88 3.22
N ILE A 195 -5.30 2.98 3.69
CA ILE A 195 -4.05 3.29 4.38
C ILE A 195 -2.85 2.63 3.67
N ASP A 196 -1.64 3.01 4.04
CA ASP A 196 -0.38 2.46 3.52
C ASP A 196 -0.16 2.67 2.01
N SER A 197 -0.55 3.85 1.52
CA SER A 197 -0.65 4.22 0.10
C SER A 197 0.64 4.78 -0.52
N GLN A 198 1.72 4.97 0.23
CA GLN A 198 2.93 5.69 -0.20
C GLN A 198 3.71 4.99 -1.33
N ASP A 199 3.45 3.73 -1.59
CA ASP A 199 4.08 2.97 -2.68
C ASP A 199 3.27 3.01 -3.98
N ALA A 200 2.19 3.82 -4.01
CA ALA A 200 1.33 3.96 -5.17
C ALA A 200 2.07 4.48 -6.41
N LEU A 201 1.61 4.05 -7.57
CA LEU A 201 2.18 4.40 -8.87
C LEU A 201 1.13 4.32 -9.98
N ILE A 202 1.54 4.65 -11.20
CA ILE A 202 0.74 4.48 -12.41
C ILE A 202 1.03 3.13 -13.01
N GLY A 203 0.06 2.23 -12.98
CA GLY A 203 0.24 0.85 -13.39
C GLY A 203 -0.95 0.24 -14.13
N ASN A 204 -1.01 -1.08 -14.13
CA ASN A 204 -2.06 -1.86 -14.79
C ASN A 204 -3.27 -2.06 -13.87
N LYS A 205 -4.48 -1.96 -14.43
CA LYS A 205 -5.73 -2.12 -13.69
C LYS A 205 -5.91 -3.45 -12.96
N ALA A 206 -5.27 -4.51 -13.43
CA ALA A 206 -5.38 -5.83 -12.83
C ALA A 206 -4.54 -5.99 -11.55
N TYR A 207 -3.56 -5.09 -11.30
CA TYR A 207 -2.61 -5.26 -10.21
C TYR A 207 -3.28 -5.30 -8.84
N ASP A 208 -4.02 -4.26 -8.49
CA ASP A 208 -4.69 -4.16 -7.18
C ASP A 208 -5.81 -5.19 -7.04
N LEU A 209 -6.48 -5.56 -8.13
CA LEU A 209 -7.46 -6.65 -8.12
C LEU A 209 -6.79 -7.98 -7.79
N ALA A 210 -5.66 -8.29 -8.42
CA ALA A 210 -4.90 -9.50 -8.10
C ALA A 210 -4.42 -9.50 -6.63
N SER A 211 -3.91 -8.38 -6.14
CA SER A 211 -3.52 -8.22 -4.73
C SER A 211 -4.68 -8.47 -3.77
N LEU A 212 -5.89 -8.04 -4.13
CA LEU A 212 -7.09 -8.23 -3.30
C LEU A 212 -7.56 -9.68 -3.28
N ILE A 213 -7.63 -10.36 -4.44
CA ILE A 213 -8.24 -11.70 -4.56
C ILE A 213 -7.27 -12.84 -4.26
N ASP A 214 -5.96 -12.59 -4.38
CA ASP A 214 -4.90 -13.58 -4.13
C ASP A 214 -4.02 -13.21 -2.92
N ASP A 215 -4.56 -12.42 -1.97
CA ASP A 215 -3.88 -12.07 -0.73
C ASP A 215 -3.58 -13.31 0.11
N VAL A 216 -2.29 -13.50 0.42
CA VAL A 216 -1.81 -14.61 1.26
C VAL A 216 -2.33 -14.55 2.70
N ARG A 217 -2.73 -13.37 3.19
CA ARG A 217 -3.26 -13.14 4.54
C ARG A 217 -4.73 -13.49 4.68
N PHE A 218 -5.48 -13.39 3.56
CA PHE A 218 -6.91 -13.65 3.52
C PHE A 218 -7.28 -14.50 2.31
N LYS A 219 -7.44 -15.80 2.53
CA LYS A 219 -7.76 -16.76 1.45
C LYS A 219 -9.17 -16.53 0.92
N THR A 220 -9.26 -16.00 -0.29
CA THR A 220 -10.52 -15.83 -1.03
C THR A 220 -10.94 -17.15 -1.65
N SER A 221 -12.18 -17.60 -1.38
CA SER A 221 -12.69 -18.85 -1.95
C SER A 221 -12.90 -18.74 -3.47
N LYS A 222 -12.81 -19.88 -4.19
CA LYS A 222 -13.09 -19.94 -5.63
C LYS A 222 -14.49 -19.40 -5.97
N SER A 223 -15.49 -19.76 -5.16
CA SER A 223 -16.87 -19.25 -5.32
C SER A 223 -16.96 -17.71 -5.21
N LEU A 224 -16.17 -17.09 -4.32
CA LEU A 224 -16.15 -15.63 -4.18
C LEU A 224 -15.40 -14.94 -5.32
N LYS A 225 -14.35 -15.58 -5.86
CA LYS A 225 -13.61 -15.06 -7.02
C LYS A 225 -14.43 -15.07 -8.33
N ASN A 226 -15.40 -15.99 -8.43
CA ASN A 226 -16.26 -16.15 -9.61
C ASN A 226 -17.51 -15.25 -9.59
N LYS A 227 -17.75 -14.49 -8.53
CA LYS A 227 -18.86 -13.53 -8.37
C LYS A 227 -18.41 -12.09 -8.55
#